data_3b520a57f698268c5ceeb8a3d93ff0c1
#
_entry.id   3b520a57f698268c5ceeb8a3d93ff0c1
#
_cell.length_a   1.000
_cell.length_b   1.000
_cell.length_c   1.000
_cell.angle_alpha   90.00
_cell.angle_beta   90.00
_cell.angle_gamma   90.00
#
_symmetry.space_group_name_H-M   'P 1'
#
loop_
_entity.id
_entity.type
_entity.pdbx_description
1 polymer ?
#
loop_
_entity_poly.entity_id
_entity_poly.type
_entity_poly.pdbx_seq_one_letter_code
_entity_poly.pdbx_strand_id
1 'polypeptide(L)'
;QKNAFAVGGVPTQTKGESWALGWNAAANYAFDAKNEIGLVYRSKVTHTMDADFKAYGVYGIGDIFTKAYGKVTLPDSWAIGYNHKFDDRTRVELNGTYTKWSTYDALNIDIEGLGPQPSPKNWSNGWRYALGVEHKLSDKYTIMGGYAYDESVIPFDGADFIVPTGARRTYSLGFQYHDKKQTLAMTLGFIDIDGLSIKGHTGDTYDTARSHDNYAKVVGISYQRNF
;
A
#
# COMPACT_ATOMS: atom_id res chain seq x y z
N GLN A 1 9.72 -5.69 14.40
CA GLN A 1 10.22 -5.94 13.04
C GLN A 1 11.74 -5.83 13.05
N LYS A 2 12.43 -6.76 12.44
CA LYS A 2 13.90 -6.70 12.28
C LYS A 2 14.18 -6.32 10.83
N ASN A 3 14.85 -5.21 10.61
CA ASN A 3 15.35 -4.83 9.30
C ASN A 3 16.88 -4.88 9.33
N ALA A 4 17.49 -5.51 8.34
CA ALA A 4 18.93 -5.52 8.16
C ALA A 4 19.24 -4.80 6.85
N PHE A 5 20.05 -3.75 6.94
CA PHE A 5 20.50 -2.95 5.80
C PHE A 5 22.03 -2.86 5.84
N ALA A 6 22.63 -2.55 4.70
CA ALA A 6 24.02 -2.12 4.66
C ALA A 6 24.04 -0.60 4.43
N VAL A 7 24.61 0.15 5.35
CA VAL A 7 24.85 1.59 5.22
C VAL A 7 26.33 1.79 4.98
N GLY A 8 26.72 2.34 3.83
CA GLY A 8 28.13 2.50 3.46
C GLY A 8 28.92 1.19 3.44
N GLY A 9 28.28 0.06 3.07
CA GLY A 9 28.89 -1.26 3.08
C GLY A 9 28.95 -1.95 4.43
N VAL A 10 28.49 -1.29 5.51
CA VAL A 10 28.46 -1.84 6.88
C VAL A 10 27.11 -2.51 7.14
N PRO A 11 27.07 -3.80 7.55
CA PRO A 11 25.83 -4.45 7.94
C PRO A 11 25.21 -3.77 9.16
N THR A 12 23.95 -3.37 9.05
CA THR A 12 23.20 -2.74 10.14
C THR A 12 21.93 -3.53 10.46
N GLN A 13 21.50 -3.44 11.71
CA GLN A 13 20.23 -4.01 12.18
C GLN A 13 19.52 -2.99 13.06
N THR A 14 18.24 -2.76 12.78
CA THR A 14 17.38 -1.94 13.63
C THR A 14 16.19 -2.78 14.10
N LYS A 15 15.92 -2.76 15.41
CA LYS A 15 14.79 -3.46 16.02
C LYS A 15 14.05 -2.52 16.95
N GLY A 16 12.77 -2.25 16.63
CA GLY A 16 11.91 -1.40 17.46
C GLY A 16 10.44 -1.77 17.31
N GLU A 17 9.66 -1.25 18.24
CA GLU A 17 8.19 -1.39 18.27
C GLU A 17 7.58 0.00 18.51
N SER A 18 6.41 0.24 17.94
CA SER A 18 5.66 1.45 18.23
C SER A 18 4.16 1.19 18.21
N TRP A 19 3.43 1.95 19.03
CA TRP A 19 1.98 1.97 19.07
C TRP A 19 1.49 3.34 18.63
N ALA A 20 0.42 3.34 17.84
CA ALA A 20 -0.22 4.58 17.42
C ALA A 20 -1.71 4.37 17.25
N LEU A 21 -2.49 5.42 17.47
CA LEU A 21 -3.94 5.41 17.35
C LEU A 21 -4.35 6.08 16.05
N GLY A 22 -5.29 5.45 15.38
CA GLY A 22 -5.99 6.00 14.22
C GLY A 22 -7.49 5.75 14.36
N TRP A 23 -8.28 6.50 13.61
CA TRP A 23 -9.72 6.35 13.54
C TRP A 23 -10.18 6.38 12.09
N ASN A 24 -11.36 5.86 11.85
CA ASN A 24 -12.06 5.96 10.57
C ASN A 24 -13.52 6.32 10.80
N ALA A 25 -14.12 6.96 9.80
CA ALA A 25 -15.54 7.24 9.74
C ALA A 25 -16.05 6.82 8.37
N ALA A 26 -17.25 6.25 8.33
CA ALA A 26 -17.90 5.84 7.10
C ALA A 26 -19.37 6.25 7.13
N ALA A 27 -19.89 6.64 5.98
CA ALA A 27 -21.30 6.91 5.76
C ALA A 27 -21.74 6.24 4.46
N ASN A 28 -22.96 5.73 4.46
CA ASN A 28 -23.56 5.09 3.30
C ASN A 28 -24.97 5.61 3.11
N TYR A 29 -25.36 5.90 1.88
CA TYR A 29 -26.68 6.42 1.56
C TYR A 29 -27.23 5.77 0.30
N ALA A 30 -28.36 5.10 0.44
CA ALA A 30 -29.12 4.56 -0.69
C ALA A 30 -30.16 5.61 -1.15
N PHE A 31 -30.02 6.08 -2.36
CA PHE A 31 -31.00 7.01 -2.99
C PHE A 31 -32.31 6.30 -3.31
N ASP A 32 -32.18 5.05 -3.75
CA ASP A 32 -33.25 4.13 -4.09
C ASP A 32 -32.76 2.67 -4.02
N ALA A 33 -33.57 1.72 -4.48
CA ALA A 33 -33.23 0.29 -4.47
C ALA A 33 -32.04 -0.08 -5.40
N LYS A 34 -31.64 0.83 -6.30
CA LYS A 34 -30.60 0.58 -7.30
C LYS A 34 -29.35 1.41 -7.11
N ASN A 35 -29.43 2.53 -6.41
CA ASN A 35 -28.38 3.54 -6.36
C ASN A 35 -27.94 3.80 -4.93
N GLU A 36 -26.66 3.63 -4.67
CA GLU A 36 -26.06 3.79 -3.37
C GLU A 36 -24.71 4.50 -3.49
N ILE A 37 -24.41 5.42 -2.57
CA ILE A 37 -23.14 6.10 -2.44
C ILE A 37 -22.54 5.83 -1.06
N GLY A 38 -21.24 5.57 -1.02
CA GLY A 38 -20.48 5.41 0.21
C GLY A 38 -19.36 6.42 0.30
N LEU A 39 -19.10 6.91 1.50
CA LEU A 39 -17.97 7.77 1.82
C LEU A 39 -17.22 7.16 2.99
N VAL A 40 -15.89 7.14 2.90
CA VAL A 40 -15.02 6.68 3.97
C VAL A 40 -13.89 7.68 4.17
N TYR A 41 -13.63 8.02 5.41
CA TYR A 41 -12.43 8.75 5.81
C TYR A 41 -11.60 7.87 6.75
N ARG A 42 -10.30 7.84 6.54
CA ARG A 42 -9.33 7.22 7.43
C ARG A 42 -8.31 8.25 7.87
N SER A 43 -8.13 8.41 9.18
CA SER A 43 -7.17 9.36 9.73
C SER A 43 -5.74 8.99 9.45
N LYS A 44 -4.87 9.99 9.38
CA LYS A 44 -3.42 9.76 9.47
C LYS A 44 -3.07 9.09 10.80
N VAL A 45 -1.97 8.32 10.79
CA VAL A 45 -1.42 7.67 11.98
C VAL A 45 0.08 7.98 12.06
N THR A 46 0.51 8.53 13.18
CA THR A 46 1.92 8.86 13.39
C THR A 46 2.54 7.84 14.34
N HIS A 47 3.55 7.14 13.87
CA HIS A 47 4.38 6.24 14.65
C HIS A 47 5.65 6.96 15.10
N THR A 48 5.91 6.93 16.40
CA THR A 48 7.20 7.31 16.98
C THR A 48 7.90 6.03 17.41
N MET A 49 9.08 5.80 16.89
CA MET A 49 9.87 4.59 17.12
C MET A 49 11.01 4.87 18.06
N ASP A 50 11.19 4.03 19.08
CA ASP A 50 12.39 3.83 19.86
C ASP A 50 12.92 2.44 19.52
N ALA A 51 14.12 2.39 19.00
CA ALA A 51 14.67 1.16 18.43
C ALA A 51 16.12 0.93 18.91
N ASP A 52 16.49 -0.35 19.03
CA ASP A 52 17.88 -0.73 19.17
C ASP A 52 18.54 -0.72 17.79
N PHE A 53 19.66 -0.02 17.65
CA PHE A 53 20.46 0.03 16.45
C PHE A 53 21.79 -0.70 16.66
N LYS A 54 22.17 -1.49 15.65
CA LYS A 54 23.44 -2.23 15.62
C LYS A 54 24.10 -2.05 14.26
N ALA A 55 25.38 -1.74 14.26
CA ALA A 55 26.23 -1.76 13.07
C ALA A 55 27.46 -2.62 13.36
N TYR A 56 27.83 -3.49 12.42
CA TYR A 56 28.85 -4.49 12.63
C TYR A 56 30.08 -4.22 11.75
N GLY A 57 31.27 -4.25 12.36
CA GLY A 57 32.53 -4.13 11.64
C GLY A 57 32.78 -2.74 11.06
N VAL A 58 32.36 -1.68 11.74
CA VAL A 58 32.62 -0.29 11.31
C VAL A 58 34.12 -0.06 11.32
N TYR A 59 34.71 0.32 10.17
CA TYR A 59 36.14 0.49 9.99
C TYR A 59 36.73 1.50 11.02
N GLY A 60 37.74 1.04 11.75
CA GLY A 60 38.42 1.85 12.77
C GLY A 60 37.68 2.00 14.11
N ILE A 61 36.45 1.51 14.22
CA ILE A 61 35.61 1.64 15.43
C ILE A 61 35.19 0.29 15.98
N GLY A 62 34.91 -0.72 15.11
CA GLY A 62 34.36 -2.01 15.49
C GLY A 62 32.81 -2.03 15.43
N ASP A 63 32.20 -2.79 16.34
CA ASP A 63 30.73 -2.88 16.41
C ASP A 63 30.14 -1.72 17.21
N ILE A 64 29.04 -1.17 16.72
CA ILE A 64 28.29 -0.09 17.37
C ILE A 64 26.94 -0.67 17.83
N PHE A 65 26.60 -0.47 19.11
CA PHE A 65 25.30 -0.81 19.69
C PHE A 65 24.77 0.44 20.40
N THR A 66 23.68 1.00 19.88
CA THR A 66 23.10 2.24 20.39
C THR A 66 21.59 2.29 20.14
N LYS A 67 20.95 3.43 20.44
CA LYS A 67 19.54 3.69 20.17
C LYS A 67 19.36 4.44 18.86
N ALA A 68 18.19 4.21 18.24
CA ALA A 68 17.74 4.99 17.11
C ALA A 68 16.30 5.44 17.34
N TYR A 69 16.04 6.69 17.05
CA TYR A 69 14.73 7.32 17.20
C TYR A 69 14.20 7.71 15.84
N GLY A 70 12.94 7.44 15.58
CA GLY A 70 12.34 7.77 14.30
C GLY A 70 10.87 8.16 14.44
N LYS A 71 10.40 8.93 13.45
CA LYS A 71 8.99 9.28 13.33
C LYS A 71 8.54 9.07 11.90
N VAL A 72 7.45 8.33 11.73
CA VAL A 72 6.81 8.14 10.43
C VAL A 72 5.33 8.42 10.54
N THR A 73 4.80 9.19 9.60
CA THR A 73 3.37 9.48 9.53
C THR A 73 2.78 8.80 8.31
N LEU A 74 1.88 7.85 8.55
CA LEU A 74 1.06 7.24 7.51
C LEU A 74 -0.07 8.20 7.13
N PRO A 75 -0.39 8.37 5.84
CA PRO A 75 -1.32 9.36 5.35
C PRO A 75 -2.76 9.11 5.75
N ASP A 76 -3.54 10.17 5.80
CA ASP A 76 -4.99 10.12 5.75
C ASP A 76 -5.48 9.83 4.32
N SER A 77 -6.69 9.27 4.25
CA SER A 77 -7.32 8.97 2.97
C SER A 77 -8.82 9.19 2.99
N TRP A 78 -9.35 9.54 1.83
CA TRP A 78 -10.77 9.67 1.55
C TRP A 78 -11.14 8.72 0.43
N ALA A 79 -12.23 8.00 0.58
CA ALA A 79 -12.78 7.18 -0.48
C ALA A 79 -14.24 7.52 -0.73
N ILE A 80 -14.63 7.55 -2.00
CA ILE A 80 -16.00 7.66 -2.45
C ILE A 80 -16.29 6.46 -3.34
N GLY A 81 -17.41 5.79 -3.10
CA GLY A 81 -17.90 4.68 -3.91
C GLY A 81 -19.33 4.95 -4.37
N TYR A 82 -19.64 4.56 -5.58
CA TYR A 82 -20.98 4.57 -6.12
C TYR A 82 -21.32 3.19 -6.68
N ASN A 83 -22.44 2.65 -6.25
CA ASN A 83 -22.96 1.35 -6.67
C ASN A 83 -24.26 1.54 -7.43
N HIS A 84 -24.35 0.93 -8.61
CA HIS A 84 -25.56 0.93 -9.43
C HIS A 84 -25.98 -0.50 -9.78
N LYS A 85 -27.23 -0.85 -9.46
CA LYS A 85 -27.87 -2.10 -9.88
C LYS A 85 -28.69 -1.85 -11.15
N PHE A 86 -28.22 -2.36 -12.27
CA PHE A 86 -29.00 -2.29 -13.53
C PHE A 86 -30.28 -3.10 -13.43
N ASP A 87 -30.16 -4.30 -12.87
CA ASP A 87 -31.22 -5.26 -12.63
C ASP A 87 -30.89 -6.13 -11.40
N ASP A 88 -31.66 -7.18 -11.16
CA ASP A 88 -31.45 -8.11 -10.04
C ASP A 88 -30.20 -9.00 -10.19
N ARG A 89 -29.56 -8.97 -11.36
CA ARG A 89 -28.41 -9.81 -11.69
C ARG A 89 -27.11 -9.03 -11.86
N THR A 90 -27.20 -7.77 -12.30
CA THR A 90 -26.03 -6.99 -12.71
C THR A 90 -25.87 -5.75 -11.86
N ARG A 91 -24.71 -5.59 -11.25
CA ARG A 91 -24.32 -4.35 -10.59
C ARG A 91 -22.94 -3.89 -11.02
N VAL A 92 -22.75 -2.59 -10.98
CA VAL A 92 -21.48 -1.92 -11.25
C VAL A 92 -21.13 -1.04 -10.06
N GLU A 93 -19.86 -1.03 -9.70
CA GLU A 93 -19.31 -0.17 -8.66
C GLU A 93 -18.17 0.68 -9.24
N LEU A 94 -18.23 1.98 -8.96
CA LEU A 94 -17.17 2.94 -9.21
C LEU A 94 -16.60 3.39 -7.87
N ASN A 95 -15.28 3.45 -7.77
CA ASN A 95 -14.61 3.88 -6.55
C ASN A 95 -13.46 4.84 -6.88
N GLY A 96 -13.36 5.93 -6.10
CA GLY A 96 -12.24 6.85 -6.10
C GLY A 96 -11.66 6.95 -4.68
N THR A 97 -10.36 6.72 -4.53
CA THR A 97 -9.66 6.89 -3.25
C THR A 97 -8.55 7.90 -3.40
N TYR A 98 -8.61 8.97 -2.63
CA TYR A 98 -7.55 9.97 -2.52
C TYR A 98 -6.72 9.71 -1.27
N THR A 99 -5.40 9.62 -1.42
CA THR A 99 -4.47 9.43 -0.30
C THR A 99 -3.48 10.58 -0.25
N LYS A 100 -3.37 11.21 0.93
CA LYS A 100 -2.51 12.39 1.16
C LYS A 100 -1.07 11.96 1.46
N TRP A 101 -0.40 11.36 0.48
CA TRP A 101 0.97 10.88 0.60
C TRP A 101 2.01 11.98 0.86
N SER A 102 1.70 13.26 0.57
CA SER A 102 2.55 14.39 0.95
C SER A 102 2.79 14.49 2.46
N THR A 103 2.02 13.76 3.27
CA THR A 103 2.28 13.61 4.71
C THR A 103 3.52 12.77 5.01
N TYR A 104 3.94 11.90 4.08
CA TYR A 104 5.19 11.15 4.14
C TYR A 104 6.32 11.95 3.47
N ASP A 105 6.68 13.04 4.10
CA ASP A 105 7.66 14.01 3.63
C ASP A 105 9.09 13.48 3.75
N ALA A 106 9.41 12.88 4.90
CA ALA A 106 10.72 12.30 5.15
C ALA A 106 10.64 11.13 6.14
N LEU A 107 11.56 10.19 5.98
CA LEU A 107 11.91 9.21 7.01
C LEU A 107 13.18 9.68 7.70
N ASN A 108 13.03 10.37 8.83
CA ASN A 108 14.14 10.83 9.62
C ASN A 108 14.42 9.84 10.75
N ILE A 109 15.63 9.31 10.78
CA ILE A 109 16.12 8.43 11.87
C ILE A 109 17.27 9.15 12.53
N ASP A 110 17.20 9.36 13.84
CA ASP A 110 18.27 9.90 14.67
C ASP A 110 18.95 8.74 15.39
N ILE A 111 20.23 8.54 15.13
CA ILE A 111 21.02 7.47 15.75
C ILE A 111 21.89 8.12 16.81
N GLU A 112 21.72 7.71 18.06
CA GLU A 112 22.48 8.23 19.19
C GLU A 112 23.98 8.04 18.96
N GLY A 113 24.74 9.14 19.06
CA GLY A 113 26.18 9.19 18.79
C GLY A 113 26.56 9.34 17.32
N LEU A 114 25.66 9.13 16.37
CA LEU A 114 25.87 9.31 14.93
C LEU A 114 25.06 10.48 14.35
N GLY A 115 24.05 10.96 15.11
CA GLY A 115 23.20 12.06 14.72
C GLY A 115 22.10 11.70 13.69
N PRO A 116 21.38 12.72 13.18
CA PRO A 116 20.24 12.52 12.29
C PRO A 116 20.67 11.98 10.92
N GLN A 117 19.92 10.99 10.44
CA GLN A 117 20.03 10.38 9.12
C GLN A 117 18.79 10.77 8.31
N PRO A 118 18.77 11.90 7.63
CA PRO A 118 17.62 12.36 6.87
C PRO A 118 17.43 11.53 5.59
N SER A 119 16.20 11.10 5.34
CA SER A 119 15.81 10.43 4.10
C SER A 119 14.56 11.12 3.55
N PRO A 120 14.70 12.23 2.80
CA PRO A 120 13.58 12.94 2.22
C PRO A 120 12.84 12.03 1.21
N LYS A 121 11.52 12.09 1.22
CA LYS A 121 10.64 11.30 0.35
C LYS A 121 9.91 12.18 -0.65
N ASN A 122 9.43 13.33 -0.23
CA ASN A 122 8.74 14.31 -1.08
C ASN A 122 7.60 13.70 -1.91
N TRP A 123 6.90 12.71 -1.35
CA TRP A 123 5.84 12.01 -2.07
C TRP A 123 4.66 12.96 -2.35
N SER A 124 4.08 12.85 -3.53
CA SER A 124 2.89 13.59 -3.91
C SER A 124 1.62 12.87 -3.48
N ASN A 125 0.51 13.61 -3.37
CA ASN A 125 -0.78 13.00 -3.18
C ASN A 125 -1.20 12.25 -4.44
N GLY A 126 -2.00 11.20 -4.29
CA GLY A 126 -2.43 10.40 -5.43
C GLY A 126 -3.84 9.87 -5.31
N TRP A 127 -4.41 9.58 -6.45
CA TRP A 127 -5.70 8.94 -6.61
C TRP A 127 -5.56 7.47 -7.01
N ARG A 128 -6.50 6.69 -6.53
CA ARG A 128 -6.81 5.38 -7.05
C ARG A 128 -8.23 5.39 -7.58
N TYR A 129 -8.44 4.94 -8.80
CA TYR A 129 -9.74 4.76 -9.43
C TYR A 129 -10.00 3.27 -9.62
N ALA A 130 -11.22 2.83 -9.36
CA ALA A 130 -11.58 1.44 -9.58
C ALA A 130 -12.99 1.33 -10.16
N LEU A 131 -13.15 0.33 -11.02
CA LEU A 131 -14.41 -0.11 -11.61
C LEU A 131 -14.56 -1.61 -11.33
N GLY A 132 -15.71 -1.99 -10.78
CA GLY A 132 -16.09 -3.38 -10.58
C GLY A 132 -17.42 -3.69 -11.25
N VAL A 133 -17.55 -4.88 -11.80
CA VAL A 133 -18.79 -5.41 -12.36
C VAL A 133 -19.05 -6.77 -11.76
N GLU A 134 -20.29 -7.01 -11.34
CA GLU A 134 -20.78 -8.30 -10.89
C GLU A 134 -21.98 -8.70 -11.73
N HIS A 135 -22.01 -9.96 -12.16
CA HIS A 135 -23.13 -10.52 -12.88
C HIS A 135 -23.49 -11.92 -12.38
N LYS A 136 -24.75 -12.10 -11.93
CA LYS A 136 -25.29 -13.39 -11.54
C LYS A 136 -25.70 -14.17 -12.77
N LEU A 137 -24.98 -15.23 -13.09
CA LEU A 137 -25.34 -16.15 -14.18
C LEU A 137 -26.58 -16.96 -13.82
N SER A 138 -26.73 -17.28 -12.54
CA SER A 138 -27.90 -17.96 -11.97
C SER A 138 -27.98 -17.68 -10.47
N ASP A 139 -28.94 -18.28 -9.78
CA ASP A 139 -29.07 -18.20 -8.33
C ASP A 139 -27.87 -18.79 -7.57
N LYS A 140 -27.03 -19.57 -8.26
CA LYS A 140 -25.87 -20.24 -7.64
C LYS A 140 -24.53 -19.71 -8.13
N TYR A 141 -24.47 -19.07 -9.26
CA TYR A 141 -23.21 -18.71 -9.90
C TYR A 141 -23.14 -17.22 -10.20
N THR A 142 -22.06 -16.59 -9.78
CA THR A 142 -21.77 -15.19 -10.03
C THR A 142 -20.37 -15.05 -10.61
N ILE A 143 -20.23 -14.20 -11.62
CA ILE A 143 -18.94 -13.77 -12.15
C ILE A 143 -18.71 -12.32 -11.81
N MET A 144 -17.43 -11.95 -11.64
CA MET A 144 -17.01 -10.61 -11.31
C MET A 144 -15.81 -10.22 -12.16
N GLY A 145 -15.74 -8.95 -12.53
CA GLY A 145 -14.59 -8.38 -13.21
C GLY A 145 -14.28 -7.02 -12.61
N GLY A 146 -12.99 -6.66 -12.57
CA GLY A 146 -12.59 -5.37 -12.04
C GLY A 146 -11.33 -4.84 -12.69
N TYR A 147 -11.25 -3.52 -12.73
CA TYR A 147 -10.06 -2.77 -13.12
C TYR A 147 -9.80 -1.68 -12.09
N ALA A 148 -8.54 -1.49 -11.72
CA ALA A 148 -8.14 -0.34 -10.93
C ALA A 148 -6.85 0.27 -11.47
N TYR A 149 -6.74 1.59 -11.31
CA TYR A 149 -5.56 2.38 -11.62
C TYR A 149 -5.15 3.17 -10.39
N ASP A 150 -3.91 3.00 -9.97
CA ASP A 150 -3.27 3.77 -8.90
C ASP A 150 -2.22 4.70 -9.51
N GLU A 151 -2.30 5.98 -9.22
CA GLU A 151 -1.31 6.97 -9.65
C GLU A 151 0.05 6.73 -8.99
N SER A 152 1.13 7.06 -9.70
CA SER A 152 2.46 7.13 -9.09
C SER A 152 2.57 8.34 -8.20
N VAL A 153 2.97 8.15 -6.95
CA VAL A 153 3.11 9.22 -5.96
C VAL A 153 4.58 9.47 -5.58
N ILE A 154 5.49 8.63 -6.07
CA ILE A 154 6.91 8.65 -5.70
C ILE A 154 7.67 9.44 -6.76
N PRO A 155 8.27 10.62 -6.42
CA PRO A 155 9.11 11.37 -7.34
C PRO A 155 10.49 10.69 -7.49
N PHE A 156 11.20 11.06 -8.56
CA PHE A 156 12.51 10.50 -8.88
C PHE A 156 13.55 10.67 -7.76
N ASP A 157 13.58 11.82 -7.14
CA ASP A 157 14.52 12.17 -6.05
C ASP A 157 14.08 11.67 -4.67
N GLY A 158 12.83 11.22 -4.52
CA GLY A 158 12.28 10.60 -3.31
C GLY A 158 12.13 9.08 -3.40
N ALA A 159 12.56 8.50 -4.52
CA ALA A 159 12.49 7.07 -4.75
C ALA A 159 13.63 6.31 -4.08
N ASP A 160 13.36 5.11 -3.59
CA ASP A 160 14.34 4.19 -3.02
C ASP A 160 14.01 2.72 -3.33
N PHE A 161 14.90 1.82 -2.93
CA PHE A 161 14.71 0.38 -3.13
C PHE A 161 13.73 -0.27 -2.14
N ILE A 162 13.25 0.44 -1.15
CA ILE A 162 12.31 -0.09 -0.15
C ILE A 162 10.92 -0.20 -0.76
N VAL A 163 10.50 0.81 -1.54
CA VAL A 163 9.21 0.84 -2.23
C VAL A 163 9.39 1.32 -3.68
N PRO A 164 10.04 0.52 -4.56
CA PRO A 164 10.35 0.92 -5.92
C PRO A 164 9.13 0.74 -6.84
N THR A 165 8.04 1.47 -6.61
CA THR A 165 6.78 1.29 -7.35
C THR A 165 6.32 2.58 -8.01
N GLY A 166 6.05 2.50 -9.33
CA GLY A 166 5.37 3.52 -10.11
C GLY A 166 3.85 3.37 -10.08
N ALA A 167 3.17 3.89 -11.10
CA ALA A 167 1.74 3.69 -11.26
C ALA A 167 1.39 2.20 -11.43
N ARG A 168 0.18 1.81 -11.01
CA ARG A 168 -0.25 0.41 -11.05
C ARG A 168 -1.59 0.26 -11.75
N ARG A 169 -1.69 -0.78 -12.57
CA ARG A 169 -2.94 -1.21 -13.21
C ARG A 169 -3.28 -2.60 -12.72
N THR A 170 -4.43 -2.74 -12.10
CA THR A 170 -4.88 -4.02 -11.55
C THR A 170 -6.06 -4.51 -12.38
N TYR A 171 -5.95 -5.73 -12.87
CA TYR A 171 -7.01 -6.47 -13.56
C TYR A 171 -7.43 -7.63 -12.69
N SER A 172 -8.72 -7.85 -12.51
CA SER A 172 -9.24 -8.93 -11.68
C SER A 172 -10.42 -9.63 -12.30
N LEU A 173 -10.48 -10.94 -12.09
CA LEU A 173 -11.61 -11.79 -12.42
C LEU A 173 -11.99 -12.61 -11.19
N GLY A 174 -13.28 -12.73 -10.95
CA GLY A 174 -13.82 -13.50 -9.84
C GLY A 174 -14.93 -14.45 -10.31
N PHE A 175 -15.00 -15.57 -9.62
CA PHE A 175 -16.08 -16.54 -9.76
C PHE A 175 -16.56 -16.95 -8.37
N GLN A 176 -17.87 -17.01 -8.18
CA GLN A 176 -18.46 -17.44 -6.92
C GLN A 176 -19.54 -18.49 -7.18
N TYR A 177 -19.46 -19.57 -6.42
CA TYR A 177 -20.55 -20.52 -6.22
C TYR A 177 -21.20 -20.27 -4.87
N HIS A 178 -22.52 -20.23 -4.84
CA HIS A 178 -23.29 -20.01 -3.63
C HIS A 178 -24.50 -20.95 -3.59
N ASP A 179 -24.76 -21.56 -2.45
CA ASP A 179 -25.99 -22.25 -2.13
C ASP A 179 -26.46 -21.92 -0.70
N LYS A 180 -27.54 -22.58 -0.22
CA LYS A 180 -28.12 -22.30 1.11
C LYS A 180 -27.15 -22.55 2.27
N LYS A 181 -26.12 -23.39 2.07
CA LYS A 181 -25.22 -23.84 3.14
C LYS A 181 -23.80 -23.31 2.99
N GLN A 182 -23.38 -22.93 1.80
CA GLN A 182 -21.99 -22.61 1.54
C GLN A 182 -21.81 -21.59 0.42
N THR A 183 -20.69 -20.89 0.50
CA THR A 183 -20.19 -20.03 -0.58
C THR A 183 -18.72 -20.37 -0.82
N LEU A 184 -18.39 -20.64 -2.08
CA LEU A 184 -17.01 -20.81 -2.55
C LEU A 184 -16.74 -19.67 -3.54
N ALA A 185 -15.66 -18.93 -3.32
CA ALA A 185 -15.22 -17.89 -4.24
C ALA A 185 -13.76 -18.09 -4.64
N MET A 186 -13.48 -17.79 -5.91
CA MET A 186 -12.13 -17.77 -6.47
C MET A 186 -11.91 -16.43 -7.15
N THR A 187 -10.72 -15.87 -6.96
CA THR A 187 -10.29 -14.61 -7.56
C THR A 187 -8.94 -14.77 -8.22
N LEU A 188 -8.79 -14.24 -9.42
CA LEU A 188 -7.54 -14.10 -10.15
C LEU A 188 -7.24 -12.63 -10.32
N GLY A 189 -6.01 -12.21 -10.05
CA GLY A 189 -5.56 -10.83 -10.23
C GLY A 189 -4.24 -10.78 -10.98
N PHE A 190 -4.11 -9.77 -11.84
CA PHE A 190 -2.86 -9.38 -12.46
C PHE A 190 -2.63 -7.89 -12.19
N ILE A 191 -1.47 -7.57 -11.63
CA ILE A 191 -1.05 -6.21 -11.32
C ILE A 191 0.15 -5.89 -12.19
N ASP A 192 -0.02 -4.95 -13.10
CA ASP A 192 1.04 -4.34 -13.90
C ASP A 192 1.53 -3.08 -13.19
N ILE A 193 2.84 -2.94 -13.01
CA ILE A 193 3.46 -1.88 -12.22
C ILE A 193 4.49 -1.16 -13.07
N ASP A 194 4.30 0.13 -13.30
CA ASP A 194 5.26 0.94 -14.04
C ASP A 194 6.61 0.95 -13.33
N GLY A 195 7.67 0.88 -14.13
CA GLY A 195 9.02 1.01 -13.63
C GLY A 195 9.28 2.40 -13.05
N LEU A 196 10.11 2.45 -12.03
CA LEU A 196 10.52 3.68 -11.36
C LEU A 196 12.03 3.86 -11.52
N SER A 197 12.45 5.09 -11.81
CA SER A 197 13.87 5.48 -11.75
C SER A 197 14.21 5.96 -10.36
N ILE A 198 15.35 5.53 -9.83
CA ILE A 198 15.86 5.84 -8.50
C ILE A 198 17.17 6.61 -8.69
N LYS A 199 17.25 7.80 -8.12
CA LYS A 199 18.45 8.63 -8.15
C LYS A 199 19.47 8.11 -7.13
N GLY A 200 20.71 7.96 -7.55
CA GLY A 200 21.83 7.67 -6.63
C GLY A 200 22.12 8.86 -5.71
N HIS A 201 22.55 8.56 -4.50
CA HIS A 201 22.98 9.54 -3.51
C HIS A 201 24.49 9.48 -3.35
N THR A 202 25.08 10.50 -2.70
CA THR A 202 26.51 10.53 -2.42
C THR A 202 26.95 9.28 -1.66
N GLY A 203 27.88 8.53 -2.23
CA GLY A 203 28.36 7.26 -1.68
C GLY A 203 27.74 6.00 -2.30
N ASP A 204 26.72 6.14 -3.16
CA ASP A 204 26.20 5.03 -3.94
C ASP A 204 27.16 4.65 -5.08
N THR A 205 27.08 3.39 -5.51
CA THR A 205 27.87 2.87 -6.65
C THR A 205 27.19 3.09 -8.01
N TYR A 206 26.09 3.84 -8.04
CA TYR A 206 25.29 4.14 -9.23
C TYR A 206 24.79 5.58 -9.21
N ASP A 207 24.68 6.20 -10.38
CA ASP A 207 24.05 7.54 -10.53
C ASP A 207 22.54 7.43 -10.64
N THR A 208 22.06 6.39 -11.29
CA THR A 208 20.64 6.11 -11.47
C THR A 208 20.41 4.60 -11.58
N ALA A 209 19.45 4.10 -10.84
CA ALA A 209 18.93 2.75 -11.01
C ALA A 209 17.48 2.80 -11.55
N ARG A 210 17.03 1.75 -12.22
CA ARG A 210 15.67 1.65 -12.74
C ARG A 210 15.09 0.27 -12.48
N SER A 211 13.89 0.23 -11.94
CA SER A 211 13.06 -0.97 -11.92
C SER A 211 12.29 -1.08 -13.24
N HIS A 212 12.12 -2.28 -13.76
CA HIS A 212 11.34 -2.58 -14.96
C HIS A 212 10.71 -3.97 -14.86
N ASP A 213 9.74 -4.26 -15.73
CA ASP A 213 9.05 -5.56 -15.78
C ASP A 213 8.44 -5.99 -14.43
N ASN A 214 7.90 -5.00 -13.70
CA ASN A 214 7.32 -5.26 -12.39
C ASN A 214 5.87 -5.71 -12.56
N TYR A 215 5.54 -6.89 -12.07
CA TYR A 215 4.16 -7.38 -12.03
C TYR A 215 3.92 -8.30 -10.84
N ALA A 216 2.65 -8.48 -10.50
CA ALA A 216 2.24 -9.48 -9.54
C ALA A 216 1.04 -10.28 -10.07
N LYS A 217 1.01 -11.57 -9.77
CA LYS A 217 -0.13 -12.46 -10.00
C LYS A 217 -0.70 -12.88 -8.66
N VAL A 218 -2.01 -12.77 -8.52
CA VAL A 218 -2.71 -13.06 -7.26
C VAL A 218 -3.77 -14.12 -7.52
N VAL A 219 -3.83 -15.11 -6.65
CA VAL A 219 -4.90 -16.11 -6.61
C VAL A 219 -5.48 -16.10 -5.21
N GLY A 220 -6.79 -15.91 -5.10
CA GLY A 220 -7.52 -15.97 -3.85
C GLY A 220 -8.59 -17.06 -3.89
N ILE A 221 -8.73 -17.80 -2.81
CA ILE A 221 -9.81 -18.78 -2.63
C ILE A 221 -10.43 -18.50 -1.26
N SER A 222 -11.76 -18.41 -1.22
CA SER A 222 -12.52 -18.22 0.01
C SER A 222 -13.62 -19.27 0.09
N TYR A 223 -13.77 -19.84 1.27
CA TYR A 223 -14.85 -20.78 1.59
C TYR A 223 -15.57 -20.35 2.85
N GLN A 224 -16.86 -20.23 2.78
CA GLN A 224 -17.74 -19.92 3.91
C GLN A 224 -18.83 -20.99 4.02
N ARG A 225 -19.10 -21.44 5.23
CA ARG A 225 -20.19 -22.36 5.53
C ARG A 225 -21.11 -21.78 6.58
N ASN A 226 -22.42 -21.84 6.33
CA ASN A 226 -23.46 -21.50 7.28
C ASN A 226 -23.95 -22.79 7.99
N PHE A 227 -23.99 -22.76 9.30
CA PHE A 227 -24.41 -23.90 10.15
C PHE A 227 -25.86 -23.75 10.58
#